data_d40c11ce0947b33a982a683b4e1cc13a
#
_entry.id   d40c11ce0947b33a982a683b4e1cc13a
#
_cell.length_a   1.000
_cell.length_b   1.000
_cell.length_c   1.000
_cell.angle_alpha   90.00
_cell.angle_beta   90.00
_cell.angle_gamma   90.00
#
_symmetry.space_group_name_H-M   'P 1'
#
loop_
_entity.id
_entity.type
_entity.pdbx_description
1 polymer ?
#
loop_
_entity_poly.entity_id
_entity_poly.type
_entity_poly.pdbx_seq_one_letter_code
_entity_poly.pdbx_strand_id
1 'polypeptide(L)'
;MARIARIKAEGEAFYHVVSRIANKAFLLNNDEKKEVFVNMLHRAADFSGVDVITYVVMDNHFHLCVRVPKREGEIPESEILRRVGVLYGEDRRAALEKRLAGFREEGDDIAVVAELEKLRARMGDLSEFMKTFKQRVSQWYNSNYSHEGTLWSGRFKSVLVEDGRYLNNLIAYIHGNPIRARLVTRAADYKWSAPGAAAKGDARAKKGLSLLGVSVGDGGFAVRDGRFVNGMIIGSKAFVKEMASRHSLCFGDVAVKVRQFVLGMVKTYATHGQRSTPVEAA
;
A
#
# COMPACT_ATOMS: atom_id res chain seq x y z
N MET A 1 -15.41 -19.86 -8.49
CA MET A 1 -15.48 -18.55 -9.16
C MET A 1 -14.10 -18.16 -9.66
N ALA A 2 -13.97 -17.79 -10.94
CA ALA A 2 -12.72 -17.33 -11.51
C ALA A 2 -12.22 -16.07 -10.79
N ARG A 3 -10.91 -16.01 -10.51
CA ARG A 3 -10.30 -14.86 -9.83
C ARG A 3 -10.16 -13.73 -10.84
N ILE A 4 -10.87 -12.61 -10.62
CA ILE A 4 -10.71 -11.43 -11.47
C ILE A 4 -9.30 -10.87 -11.28
N ALA A 5 -8.63 -10.60 -12.41
CA ALA A 5 -7.34 -9.93 -12.44
C ALA A 5 -7.45 -8.51 -11.85
N ARG A 6 -6.36 -8.01 -11.29
CA ARG A 6 -6.29 -6.60 -10.86
C ARG A 6 -6.23 -5.70 -12.07
N ILE A 7 -6.87 -4.56 -11.95
CA ILE A 7 -6.71 -3.51 -12.95
C ILE A 7 -5.31 -2.91 -12.79
N LYS A 8 -4.52 -2.94 -13.85
CA LYS A 8 -3.22 -2.28 -13.95
C LYS A 8 -3.31 -1.27 -15.08
N ALA A 9 -3.15 0.00 -14.77
CA ALA A 9 -3.10 1.04 -15.80
C ALA A 9 -1.76 0.95 -16.57
N GLU A 10 -1.79 1.31 -17.84
CA GLU A 10 -0.60 1.33 -18.71
C GLU A 10 0.30 2.54 -18.48
N GLY A 11 -0.18 3.55 -17.75
CA GLY A 11 0.53 4.77 -17.42
C GLY A 11 0.63 5.00 -15.91
N GLU A 12 0.87 6.27 -15.54
CA GLU A 12 0.77 6.68 -14.14
C GLU A 12 -0.63 6.40 -13.59
N ALA A 13 -0.69 5.86 -12.38
CA ALA A 13 -1.96 5.52 -11.78
C ALA A 13 -1.95 5.56 -10.26
N PHE A 14 -3.08 5.99 -9.68
CA PHE A 14 -3.31 5.97 -8.25
C PHE A 14 -4.13 4.75 -7.84
N TYR A 15 -3.75 4.14 -6.74
CA TYR A 15 -4.45 2.97 -6.21
C TYR A 15 -4.74 3.11 -4.73
N HIS A 16 -5.98 2.83 -4.35
CA HIS A 16 -6.32 2.50 -2.99
C HIS A 16 -6.03 1.03 -2.73
N VAL A 17 -5.17 0.76 -1.77
CA VAL A 17 -4.78 -0.60 -1.39
C VAL A 17 -5.21 -0.90 0.04
N VAL A 18 -5.81 -2.07 0.25
CA VAL A 18 -6.22 -2.56 1.56
C VAL A 18 -5.78 -4.01 1.73
N SER A 19 -5.23 -4.32 2.89
CA SER A 19 -5.01 -5.70 3.30
C SER A 19 -5.33 -5.88 4.78
N ARG A 20 -5.74 -7.08 5.16
CA ARG A 20 -6.18 -7.41 6.51
C ARG A 20 -5.42 -8.60 7.05
N ILE A 21 -5.19 -8.59 8.35
CA ILE A 21 -4.63 -9.73 9.08
C ILE A 21 -5.64 -10.90 9.09
N ALA A 22 -5.12 -12.12 9.04
CA ALA A 22 -5.91 -13.34 9.12
C ALA A 22 -6.77 -13.35 10.40
N ASN A 23 -7.96 -13.90 10.30
CA ASN A 23 -8.93 -14.00 11.40
C ASN A 23 -9.27 -12.64 12.06
N LYS A 24 -8.96 -11.52 11.41
CA LYS A 24 -9.09 -10.16 11.96
C LYS A 24 -8.29 -9.95 13.26
N ALA A 25 -7.26 -10.77 13.50
CA ALA A 25 -6.44 -10.69 14.69
C ALA A 25 -5.74 -9.33 14.80
N PHE A 26 -5.62 -8.80 16.01
CA PHE A 26 -5.00 -7.50 16.32
C PHE A 26 -3.49 -7.66 16.49
N LEU A 27 -2.80 -8.10 15.43
CA LEU A 27 -1.37 -8.42 15.50
C LEU A 27 -0.47 -7.18 15.42
N LEU A 28 -0.96 -6.07 14.84
CA LEU A 28 -0.24 -4.79 14.79
C LEU A 28 -0.67 -3.88 15.95
N ASN A 29 -0.66 -4.39 17.17
CA ASN A 29 -1.32 -3.79 18.34
C ASN A 29 -0.41 -2.94 19.23
N ASN A 30 0.86 -2.76 18.88
CA ASN A 30 1.80 -1.90 19.61
C ASN A 30 2.62 -1.02 18.66
N ASP A 31 3.33 -0.07 19.25
CA ASP A 31 4.12 0.93 18.52
C ASP A 31 5.29 0.30 17.77
N GLU A 32 6.01 -0.63 18.37
CA GLU A 32 7.16 -1.32 17.77
C GLU A 32 6.76 -2.02 16.44
N LYS A 33 5.68 -2.81 16.48
CA LYS A 33 5.20 -3.53 15.29
C LYS A 33 4.77 -2.60 14.17
N LYS A 34 4.11 -1.49 14.51
CA LYS A 34 3.70 -0.49 13.53
C LYS A 34 4.87 0.29 12.98
N GLU A 35 5.90 0.56 13.78
CA GLU A 35 7.11 1.23 13.33
C GLU A 35 7.88 0.37 12.31
N VAL A 36 8.12 -0.89 12.62
CA VAL A 36 8.73 -1.84 11.69
C VAL A 36 7.89 -1.98 10.42
N PHE A 37 6.57 -2.06 10.56
CA PHE A 37 5.65 -2.11 9.41
C PHE A 37 5.81 -0.88 8.48
N VAL A 38 5.78 0.34 9.03
CA VAL A 38 5.92 1.58 8.26
C VAL A 38 7.31 1.67 7.61
N ASN A 39 8.37 1.29 8.32
CA ASN A 39 9.71 1.25 7.76
C ASN A 39 9.82 0.25 6.60
N MET A 40 9.27 -0.95 6.73
CA MET A 40 9.22 -1.94 5.64
C MET A 40 8.39 -1.46 4.45
N LEU A 41 7.27 -0.75 4.71
CA LEU A 41 6.45 -0.15 3.66
C LEU A 41 7.26 0.79 2.79
N HIS A 42 7.98 1.73 3.39
CA HIS A 42 8.78 2.70 2.66
C HIS A 42 9.98 2.08 1.94
N ARG A 43 10.66 1.10 2.56
CA ARG A 43 11.76 0.37 1.89
C ARG A 43 11.27 -0.42 0.68
N ALA A 44 10.12 -1.08 0.80
CA ALA A 44 9.53 -1.81 -0.32
C ALA A 44 9.04 -0.86 -1.43
N ALA A 45 8.51 0.30 -1.07
CA ALA A 45 8.08 1.33 -2.01
C ALA A 45 9.27 1.90 -2.80
N ASP A 46 10.36 2.26 -2.11
CA ASP A 46 11.59 2.75 -2.75
C ASP A 46 12.18 1.70 -3.71
N PHE A 47 12.29 0.44 -3.28
CA PHE A 47 12.74 -0.65 -4.16
C PHE A 47 11.86 -0.78 -5.41
N SER A 48 10.55 -0.72 -5.24
CA SER A 48 9.60 -0.92 -6.34
C SER A 48 9.41 0.33 -7.21
N GLY A 49 9.92 1.49 -6.79
CA GLY A 49 9.65 2.78 -7.47
C GLY A 49 8.17 3.16 -7.42
N VAL A 50 7.50 2.86 -6.31
CA VAL A 50 6.11 3.21 -6.05
C VAL A 50 6.07 4.30 -5.00
N ASP A 51 5.32 5.37 -5.24
CA ASP A 51 5.17 6.44 -4.26
C ASP A 51 4.04 6.12 -3.27
N VAL A 52 4.36 6.14 -1.99
CA VAL A 52 3.37 6.08 -0.92
C VAL A 52 2.85 7.51 -0.68
N ILE A 53 1.65 7.79 -1.18
CA ILE A 53 1.01 9.09 -1.06
C ILE A 53 0.51 9.30 0.36
N THR A 54 -0.24 8.34 0.88
CA THR A 54 -0.69 8.32 2.27
C THR A 54 -0.97 6.91 2.74
N TYR A 55 -0.99 6.74 4.06
CA TYR A 55 -1.29 5.46 4.70
C TYR A 55 -1.96 5.64 6.06
N VAL A 56 -2.60 4.58 6.52
CA VAL A 56 -2.99 4.37 7.91
C VAL A 56 -2.82 2.90 8.28
N VAL A 57 -2.15 2.65 9.39
CA VAL A 57 -1.90 1.30 9.92
C VAL A 57 -2.75 1.11 11.17
N MET A 58 -3.81 0.31 11.04
CA MET A 58 -4.68 -0.10 12.14
C MET A 58 -4.16 -1.42 12.74
N ASP A 59 -4.68 -1.83 13.89
CA ASP A 59 -4.20 -3.01 14.61
C ASP A 59 -4.34 -4.33 13.82
N ASN A 60 -5.32 -4.42 12.90
CA ASN A 60 -5.62 -5.63 12.15
C ASN A 60 -5.76 -5.44 10.63
N HIS A 61 -5.54 -4.25 10.13
CA HIS A 61 -5.58 -3.93 8.70
C HIS A 61 -4.86 -2.61 8.43
N PHE A 62 -4.62 -2.34 7.16
CA PHE A 62 -4.07 -1.06 6.72
C PHE A 62 -4.72 -0.59 5.44
N HIS A 63 -4.68 0.71 5.23
CA HIS A 63 -5.02 1.35 3.97
C HIS A 63 -3.81 2.13 3.46
N LEU A 64 -3.57 2.04 2.15
CA LEU A 64 -2.58 2.84 1.45
C LEU A 64 -3.26 3.57 0.29
N CYS A 65 -2.84 4.77 0.02
CA CYS A 65 -2.96 5.38 -1.30
C CYS A 65 -1.56 5.43 -1.89
N VAL A 66 -1.37 4.80 -3.04
CA VAL A 66 -0.08 4.75 -3.74
C VAL A 66 -0.22 5.25 -5.16
N ARG A 67 0.84 5.90 -5.66
CA ARG A 67 1.02 6.21 -7.06
C ARG A 67 2.03 5.22 -7.66
N VAL A 68 1.67 4.58 -8.74
CA VAL A 68 2.60 3.84 -9.58
C VAL A 68 2.95 4.76 -10.75
N PRO A 69 4.16 5.31 -10.82
CA PRO A 69 4.57 6.20 -11.89
C PRO A 69 4.58 5.48 -13.25
N LYS A 70 4.39 6.22 -14.32
CA LYS A 70 4.67 5.72 -15.65
C LYS A 70 6.16 5.39 -15.74
N ARG A 71 6.48 4.20 -16.22
CA ARG A 71 7.89 3.81 -16.43
C ARG A 71 8.41 4.54 -17.68
N GLU A 72 9.40 5.38 -17.49
CA GLU A 72 10.10 6.06 -18.58
C GLU A 72 11.49 5.47 -18.71
N GLY A 73 11.71 4.77 -19.81
CA GLY A 73 13.00 4.15 -20.11
C GLY A 73 13.39 2.97 -19.21
N GLU A 74 14.65 2.62 -19.32
CA GLU A 74 15.28 1.52 -18.60
C GLU A 74 15.87 2.03 -17.28
N ILE A 75 15.65 1.28 -16.20
CA ILE A 75 16.23 1.59 -14.88
C ILE A 75 17.74 1.25 -14.93
N PRO A 76 18.62 2.23 -14.68
CA PRO A 76 20.07 1.99 -14.72
C PRO A 76 20.50 0.96 -13.64
N GLU A 77 21.58 0.24 -13.92
CA GLU A 77 22.16 -0.70 -12.96
C GLU A 77 22.48 -0.07 -11.61
N SER A 78 23.06 1.12 -11.59
CA SER A 78 23.38 1.86 -10.37
C SER A 78 22.14 2.10 -9.50
N GLU A 79 21.01 2.42 -10.12
CA GLU A 79 19.75 2.60 -9.41
C GLU A 79 19.17 1.26 -8.92
N ILE A 80 19.32 0.18 -9.69
CA ILE A 80 18.94 -1.18 -9.25
C ILE A 80 19.75 -1.56 -8.00
N LEU A 81 21.08 -1.38 -8.04
CA LEU A 81 21.97 -1.67 -6.90
C LEU A 81 21.58 -0.84 -5.67
N ARG A 82 21.34 0.47 -5.83
CA ARG A 82 20.85 1.35 -4.75
C ARG A 82 19.57 0.81 -4.13
N ARG A 83 18.57 0.48 -4.95
CA ARG A 83 17.27 -0.04 -4.50
C ARG A 83 17.38 -1.39 -3.79
N VAL A 84 18.27 -2.27 -4.29
CA VAL A 84 18.56 -3.54 -3.63
C VAL A 84 19.17 -3.30 -2.26
N GLY A 85 20.11 -2.37 -2.11
CA GLY A 85 20.68 -1.96 -0.82
C GLY A 85 19.62 -1.45 0.15
N VAL A 86 18.73 -0.58 -0.31
CA VAL A 86 17.62 -0.06 0.53
C VAL A 86 16.72 -1.19 1.04
N LEU A 87 16.33 -2.14 0.19
CA LEU A 87 15.38 -3.18 0.57
C LEU A 87 16.03 -4.32 1.35
N TYR A 88 17.19 -4.80 0.89
CA TYR A 88 17.80 -6.04 1.38
C TYR A 88 19.04 -5.83 2.24
N GLY A 89 19.59 -4.62 2.26
CA GLY A 89 20.81 -4.28 2.97
C GLY A 89 22.04 -4.30 2.09
N GLU A 90 23.13 -3.73 2.63
CA GLU A 90 24.38 -3.50 1.90
C GLU A 90 25.07 -4.81 1.47
N ASP A 91 25.03 -5.84 2.34
CA ASP A 91 25.63 -7.15 1.99
C ASP A 91 25.01 -7.76 0.71
N ARG A 92 23.70 -7.61 0.55
CA ARG A 92 22.97 -8.10 -0.64
C ARG A 92 23.27 -7.25 -1.86
N ARG A 93 23.45 -5.95 -1.69
CA ARG A 93 23.89 -5.06 -2.77
C ARG A 93 25.29 -5.45 -3.24
N ALA A 94 26.25 -5.59 -2.32
CA ALA A 94 27.62 -5.96 -2.63
C ALA A 94 27.71 -7.37 -3.27
N ALA A 95 26.93 -8.33 -2.79
CA ALA A 95 26.87 -9.66 -3.39
C ALA A 95 26.32 -9.65 -4.82
N LEU A 96 25.32 -8.79 -5.11
CA LEU A 96 24.82 -8.61 -6.45
C LEU A 96 25.88 -7.98 -7.37
N GLU A 97 26.52 -6.90 -6.91
CA GLU A 97 27.58 -6.20 -7.64
C GLU A 97 28.73 -7.13 -8.00
N LYS A 98 29.21 -7.93 -7.03
CA LYS A 98 30.24 -8.95 -7.26
C LYS A 98 29.82 -10.00 -8.30
N ARG A 99 28.56 -10.45 -8.24
CA ARG A 99 28.03 -11.44 -9.20
C ARG A 99 27.98 -10.87 -10.61
N LEU A 100 27.53 -9.63 -10.77
CA LEU A 100 27.52 -8.96 -12.09
C LEU A 100 28.93 -8.76 -12.64
N ALA A 101 29.90 -8.42 -11.77
CA ALA A 101 31.30 -8.33 -12.14
C ALA A 101 31.85 -9.69 -12.65
N GLY A 102 31.57 -10.78 -11.94
CA GLY A 102 31.95 -12.13 -12.35
C GLY A 102 31.42 -12.51 -13.73
N PHE A 103 30.14 -12.26 -14.01
CA PHE A 103 29.57 -12.50 -15.35
C PHE A 103 30.31 -11.71 -16.46
N ARG A 104 30.69 -10.46 -16.18
CA ARG A 104 31.44 -9.63 -17.13
C ARG A 104 32.87 -10.15 -17.35
N GLU A 105 33.55 -10.62 -16.31
CA GLU A 105 34.88 -11.25 -16.40
C GLU A 105 34.85 -12.54 -17.25
N GLU A 106 33.72 -13.27 -17.18
CA GLU A 106 33.47 -14.46 -18.00
C GLU A 106 33.00 -14.13 -19.43
N GLY A 107 32.72 -12.85 -19.74
CA GLY A 107 32.17 -12.43 -21.03
C GLY A 107 30.70 -12.76 -21.24
N ASP A 108 29.96 -13.06 -20.14
CA ASP A 108 28.54 -13.43 -20.17
C ASP A 108 27.63 -12.22 -19.97
N ASP A 109 27.56 -11.34 -20.96
CA ASP A 109 26.67 -10.18 -20.96
C ASP A 109 25.19 -10.58 -20.91
N ILE A 110 24.86 -11.78 -21.41
CA ILE A 110 23.48 -12.30 -21.37
C ILE A 110 23.07 -12.56 -19.93
N ALA A 111 23.94 -13.13 -19.10
CA ALA A 111 23.67 -13.36 -17.68
C ALA A 111 23.52 -12.03 -16.92
N VAL A 112 24.33 -11.01 -17.24
CA VAL A 112 24.22 -9.66 -16.68
C VAL A 112 22.84 -9.10 -16.96
N VAL A 113 22.41 -9.07 -18.21
CA VAL A 113 21.10 -8.57 -18.62
C VAL A 113 19.97 -9.35 -17.95
N ALA A 114 20.05 -10.68 -17.97
CA ALA A 114 19.02 -11.54 -17.36
C ALA A 114 18.86 -11.31 -15.85
N GLU A 115 19.96 -11.08 -15.13
CA GLU A 115 19.92 -10.81 -13.69
C GLU A 115 19.31 -9.45 -13.38
N LEU A 116 19.65 -8.43 -14.16
CA LEU A 116 19.08 -7.09 -14.03
C LEU A 116 17.58 -7.07 -14.37
N GLU A 117 17.17 -7.77 -15.43
CA GLU A 117 15.76 -7.85 -15.83
C GLU A 117 14.88 -8.55 -14.79
N LYS A 118 15.38 -9.57 -14.09
CA LYS A 118 14.67 -10.18 -12.95
C LYS A 118 14.33 -9.15 -11.86
N LEU A 119 15.22 -8.19 -11.63
CA LEU A 119 15.01 -7.13 -10.65
C LEU A 119 14.11 -6.02 -11.21
N ARG A 120 14.33 -5.61 -12.46
CA ARG A 120 13.51 -4.62 -13.18
C ARG A 120 12.06 -5.03 -13.27
N ALA A 121 11.77 -6.32 -13.53
CA ALA A 121 10.41 -6.86 -13.59
C ALA A 121 9.62 -6.71 -12.27
N ARG A 122 10.32 -6.50 -11.15
CA ARG A 122 9.71 -6.28 -9.83
C ARG A 122 9.51 -4.80 -9.50
N MET A 123 9.95 -3.90 -10.38
CA MET A 123 9.88 -2.45 -10.20
C MET A 123 8.76 -1.87 -11.09
N GLY A 124 8.11 -0.81 -10.64
CA GLY A 124 6.98 -0.19 -11.35
C GLY A 124 5.70 -1.04 -11.38
N ASP A 125 5.58 -2.04 -10.52
CA ASP A 125 4.42 -2.93 -10.48
C ASP A 125 3.78 -3.00 -9.09
N LEU A 126 2.49 -2.64 -9.01
CA LEU A 126 1.73 -2.67 -7.76
C LEU A 126 1.69 -4.06 -7.11
N SER A 127 1.60 -5.12 -7.91
CA SER A 127 1.48 -6.49 -7.38
C SER A 127 2.80 -6.98 -6.80
N GLU A 128 3.92 -6.68 -7.46
CA GLU A 128 5.25 -7.02 -6.97
C GLU A 128 5.65 -6.18 -5.75
N PHE A 129 5.29 -4.88 -5.74
CA PHE A 129 5.42 -4.04 -4.55
C PHE A 129 4.70 -4.66 -3.35
N MET A 130 3.41 -4.94 -3.48
CA MET A 130 2.60 -5.48 -2.40
C MET A 130 2.99 -6.91 -1.98
N LYS A 131 3.45 -7.72 -2.92
CA LYS A 131 3.99 -9.06 -2.65
C LYS A 131 5.25 -8.95 -1.79
N THR A 132 6.21 -8.15 -2.25
CA THR A 132 7.48 -7.90 -1.54
C THR A 132 7.23 -7.36 -0.13
N PHE A 133 6.42 -6.32 -0.01
CA PHE A 133 6.07 -5.71 1.26
C PHE A 133 5.42 -6.70 2.23
N LYS A 134 4.33 -7.34 1.82
CA LYS A 134 3.58 -8.27 2.68
C LYS A 134 4.41 -9.49 3.08
N GLN A 135 5.23 -10.01 2.17
CA GLN A 135 6.11 -11.15 2.46
C GLN A 135 7.15 -10.78 3.53
N ARG A 136 7.78 -9.60 3.42
CA ARG A 136 8.77 -9.16 4.40
C ARG A 136 8.15 -8.92 5.79
N VAL A 137 6.97 -8.31 5.84
CA VAL A 137 6.24 -8.14 7.10
C VAL A 137 5.91 -9.50 7.73
N SER A 138 5.43 -10.47 6.92
CA SER A 138 5.13 -11.82 7.43
C SER A 138 6.39 -12.53 7.94
N GLN A 139 7.49 -12.50 7.19
CA GLN A 139 8.75 -13.11 7.59
C GLN A 139 9.25 -12.52 8.91
N TRP A 140 9.29 -11.19 9.00
CA TRP A 140 9.69 -10.52 10.23
C TRP A 140 8.78 -10.88 11.41
N TYR A 141 7.46 -10.82 11.21
CA TYR A 141 6.51 -11.13 12.27
C TYR A 141 6.65 -12.56 12.76
N ASN A 142 6.70 -13.53 11.84
CA ASN A 142 6.83 -14.95 12.19
C ASN A 142 8.14 -15.24 12.93
N SER A 143 9.25 -14.63 12.50
CA SER A 143 10.56 -14.83 13.14
C SER A 143 10.65 -14.20 14.54
N ASN A 144 9.94 -13.10 14.81
CA ASN A 144 10.08 -12.37 16.07
C ASN A 144 9.00 -12.73 17.12
N TYR A 145 7.88 -13.33 16.69
CA TYR A 145 6.73 -13.58 17.58
C TYR A 145 6.29 -15.05 17.59
N SER A 146 7.15 -15.98 17.18
CA SER A 146 6.86 -17.43 17.13
C SER A 146 5.51 -17.74 16.48
N HIS A 147 5.17 -16.98 15.42
CA HIS A 147 3.92 -17.15 14.71
C HIS A 147 4.15 -18.02 13.47
N GLU A 148 3.31 -19.03 13.29
CA GLU A 148 3.36 -19.91 12.14
C GLU A 148 2.23 -19.61 11.14
N GLY A 149 2.52 -19.82 9.84
CA GLY A 149 1.54 -19.70 8.79
C GLY A 149 1.39 -18.30 8.21
N THR A 150 0.23 -18.05 7.61
CA THR A 150 -0.02 -16.79 6.91
C THR A 150 -0.50 -15.68 7.82
N LEU A 151 0.21 -14.55 7.79
CA LEU A 151 -0.20 -13.35 8.51
C LEU A 151 -1.46 -12.68 7.90
N TRP A 152 -1.76 -12.93 6.65
CA TRP A 152 -2.75 -12.18 5.88
C TRP A 152 -3.99 -13.01 5.58
N SER A 153 -5.17 -12.39 5.68
CA SER A 153 -6.46 -13.03 5.34
C SER A 153 -6.60 -13.41 3.85
N GLY A 154 -5.60 -13.07 3.04
CA GLY A 154 -5.57 -13.37 1.62
C GLY A 154 -4.84 -12.30 0.80
N ARG A 155 -5.17 -12.23 -0.49
CA ARG A 155 -4.61 -11.21 -1.39
C ARG A 155 -5.06 -9.82 -0.97
N PHE A 156 -4.19 -8.81 -1.14
CA PHE A 156 -4.61 -7.42 -0.97
C PHE A 156 -5.71 -7.05 -1.99
N LYS A 157 -6.55 -6.11 -1.61
CA LYS A 157 -7.53 -5.48 -2.50
C LYS A 157 -6.94 -4.19 -3.03
N SER A 158 -7.11 -3.91 -4.31
CA SER A 158 -6.73 -2.64 -4.93
C SER A 158 -7.88 -2.08 -5.74
N VAL A 159 -8.00 -0.78 -5.71
CA VAL A 159 -8.98 0.00 -6.47
C VAL A 159 -8.22 1.06 -7.24
N LEU A 160 -8.40 1.13 -8.55
CA LEU A 160 -7.88 2.21 -9.40
C LEU A 160 -8.68 3.48 -9.13
N VAL A 161 -8.00 4.60 -8.94
CA VAL A 161 -8.59 5.87 -8.52
C VAL A 161 -8.26 6.95 -9.54
N GLU A 162 -9.29 7.63 -10.02
CA GLU A 162 -9.12 8.85 -10.84
C GLU A 162 -8.52 9.97 -9.98
N ASP A 163 -7.60 10.72 -10.55
CA ASP A 163 -6.98 11.87 -9.90
C ASP A 163 -7.99 13.00 -9.59
N GLY A 164 -7.52 14.05 -8.92
CA GLY A 164 -8.32 15.20 -8.54
C GLY A 164 -9.27 14.90 -7.38
N ARG A 165 -10.55 15.25 -7.54
CA ARG A 165 -11.55 15.17 -6.45
C ARG A 165 -11.74 13.76 -5.88
N TYR A 166 -11.61 12.71 -6.70
CA TYR A 166 -11.80 11.32 -6.24
C TYR A 166 -10.64 10.87 -5.38
N LEU A 167 -9.42 11.24 -5.76
CA LEU A 167 -8.22 10.99 -4.99
C LEU A 167 -8.26 11.75 -3.65
N ASN A 168 -8.66 13.03 -3.65
CA ASN A 168 -8.81 13.81 -2.44
C ASN A 168 -9.85 13.22 -1.46
N ASN A 169 -10.98 12.75 -1.98
CA ASN A 169 -12.00 12.07 -1.17
C ASN A 169 -11.47 10.75 -0.58
N LEU A 170 -10.69 10.00 -1.34
CA LEU A 170 -10.05 8.79 -0.85
C LEU A 170 -9.05 9.08 0.28
N ILE A 171 -8.24 10.13 0.13
CA ILE A 171 -7.28 10.54 1.15
C ILE A 171 -8.01 10.93 2.44
N ALA A 172 -9.04 11.76 2.34
CA ALA A 172 -9.89 12.10 3.49
C ALA A 172 -10.50 10.85 4.15
N TYR A 173 -10.96 9.89 3.34
CA TYR A 173 -11.44 8.60 3.83
C TYR A 173 -10.35 7.83 4.59
N ILE A 174 -9.13 7.73 4.06
CA ILE A 174 -8.01 7.03 4.70
C ILE A 174 -7.67 7.72 6.03
N HIS A 175 -7.53 9.04 6.04
CA HIS A 175 -7.23 9.82 7.23
C HIS A 175 -8.32 9.73 8.31
N GLY A 176 -9.57 9.59 7.91
CA GLY A 176 -10.70 9.42 8.81
C GLY A 176 -10.80 8.04 9.49
N ASN A 177 -9.98 7.04 9.11
CA ASN A 177 -10.07 5.70 9.70
C ASN A 177 -9.86 5.68 11.22
N PRO A 178 -8.81 6.28 11.79
CA PRO A 178 -8.61 6.28 13.24
C PRO A 178 -9.68 7.10 13.99
N ILE A 179 -10.22 8.15 13.35
CA ILE A 179 -11.31 8.95 13.94
C ILE A 179 -12.60 8.11 14.01
N ARG A 180 -12.96 7.43 12.92
CA ARG A 180 -14.13 6.53 12.91
C ARG A 180 -13.99 5.36 13.87
N ALA A 181 -12.75 4.89 14.09
CA ALA A 181 -12.44 3.88 15.09
C ALA A 181 -12.39 4.43 16.53
N ARG A 182 -12.65 5.73 16.73
CA ARG A 182 -12.62 6.44 18.03
C ARG A 182 -11.26 6.32 18.76
N LEU A 183 -10.17 6.21 18.00
CA LEU A 183 -8.81 6.16 18.55
C LEU A 183 -8.27 7.56 18.80
N VAL A 184 -8.66 8.52 17.99
CA VAL A 184 -8.27 9.94 18.07
C VAL A 184 -9.42 10.82 17.59
N THR A 185 -9.36 12.12 17.91
CA THR A 185 -10.32 13.13 17.44
C THR A 185 -9.86 13.82 16.16
N ARG A 186 -8.54 13.92 15.93
CA ARG A 186 -7.92 14.51 14.74
C ARG A 186 -7.01 13.51 14.05
N ALA A 187 -6.99 13.49 12.72
CA ALA A 187 -6.15 12.57 11.94
C ALA A 187 -4.65 12.70 12.24
N ALA A 188 -4.19 13.94 12.50
CA ALA A 188 -2.80 14.24 12.81
C ALA A 188 -2.35 13.70 14.19
N ASP A 189 -3.29 13.37 15.08
CA ASP A 189 -2.98 12.82 16.40
C ASP A 189 -2.70 11.30 16.35
N TYR A 190 -3.05 10.64 15.24
CA TYR A 190 -2.78 9.21 15.07
C TYR A 190 -1.39 8.98 14.48
N LYS A 191 -0.44 8.64 15.33
CA LYS A 191 0.99 8.45 15.00
C LYS A 191 1.23 7.54 13.79
N TRP A 192 0.41 6.52 13.59
CA TRP A 192 0.57 5.45 12.59
C TRP A 192 -0.21 5.73 11.29
N SER A 193 -0.28 6.98 10.94
CA SER A 193 -0.84 7.48 9.68
C SER A 193 0.11 8.51 9.06
N ALA A 194 0.00 8.73 7.75
CA ALA A 194 0.81 9.75 7.09
C ALA A 194 0.60 11.15 7.68
N PRO A 195 -0.63 11.63 8.00
CA PRO A 195 -0.81 12.91 8.69
C PRO A 195 -0.12 12.97 10.05
N GLY A 196 -0.25 11.91 10.87
CA GLY A 196 0.38 11.87 12.18
C GLY A 196 1.90 11.80 12.13
N ALA A 197 2.45 11.07 11.18
CA ALA A 197 3.89 11.01 10.93
C ALA A 197 4.44 12.36 10.41
N ALA A 198 3.73 12.99 9.45
CA ALA A 198 4.09 14.30 8.91
C ALA A 198 4.06 15.42 9.97
N ALA A 199 3.05 15.40 10.86
CA ALA A 199 2.97 16.32 11.98
C ALA A 199 4.16 16.20 12.96
N LYS A 200 4.75 14.99 13.07
CA LYS A 200 5.95 14.70 13.85
C LYS A 200 7.26 14.89 13.07
N GLY A 201 7.19 15.39 11.84
CA GLY A 201 8.37 15.74 11.05
C GLY A 201 8.85 14.66 10.09
N ASP A 202 8.21 13.50 9.96
CA ASP A 202 8.64 12.45 9.02
C ASP A 202 8.65 12.96 7.57
N ALA A 203 9.86 13.01 6.99
CA ALA A 203 10.09 13.57 5.66
C ALA A 203 9.41 12.73 4.54
N ARG A 204 9.31 11.41 4.73
CA ARG A 204 8.69 10.49 3.75
C ARG A 204 7.19 10.72 3.69
N ALA A 205 6.55 10.88 4.85
CA ALA A 205 5.13 11.20 4.94
C ALA A 205 4.83 12.60 4.37
N LYS A 206 5.66 13.61 4.66
CA LYS A 206 5.54 14.95 4.07
C LYS A 206 5.68 14.90 2.55
N LYS A 207 6.70 14.19 2.03
CA LYS A 207 6.90 14.02 0.59
C LYS A 207 5.68 13.37 -0.06
N GLY A 208 5.14 12.29 0.50
CA GLY A 208 3.95 11.61 -0.04
C GLY A 208 2.75 12.56 -0.13
N LEU A 209 2.46 13.29 0.93
CA LEU A 209 1.34 14.24 0.96
C LEU A 209 1.56 15.44 0.00
N SER A 210 2.80 15.92 -0.17
CA SER A 210 3.11 17.03 -1.07
C SER A 210 2.91 16.70 -2.55
N LEU A 211 3.02 15.43 -2.95
CA LEU A 211 2.79 14.99 -4.34
C LEU A 211 1.36 15.28 -4.84
N LEU A 212 0.45 15.62 -3.95
CA LEU A 212 -0.95 15.95 -4.25
C LEU A 212 -1.27 17.45 -4.17
N GLY A 213 -0.29 18.28 -3.86
CA GLY A 213 -0.57 19.68 -3.53
C GLY A 213 -1.42 19.86 -2.26
N VAL A 214 -1.58 18.81 -1.46
CA VAL A 214 -2.34 18.87 -0.21
C VAL A 214 -1.40 19.38 0.88
N SER A 215 -1.58 20.63 1.27
CA SER A 215 -0.99 21.12 2.51
C SER A 215 -1.67 20.42 3.69
N VAL A 216 -0.86 19.94 4.65
CA VAL A 216 -1.37 19.44 5.94
C VAL A 216 -1.78 20.69 6.75
N GLY A 217 -2.90 21.29 6.39
CA GLY A 217 -3.53 22.34 7.17
C GLY A 217 -4.45 21.73 8.22
N ASP A 218 -4.66 22.44 9.32
CA ASP A 218 -5.55 22.05 10.43
C ASP A 218 -7.06 21.98 10.06
N GLY A 219 -7.40 22.22 8.80
CA GLY A 219 -8.75 22.09 8.27
C GLY A 219 -9.17 20.63 8.24
N GLY A 220 -10.00 20.23 9.18
CA GLY A 220 -10.61 18.90 9.20
C GLY A 220 -11.22 18.57 7.84
N PHE A 221 -10.72 17.54 7.19
CA PHE A 221 -11.33 17.01 5.98
C PHE A 221 -12.74 16.54 6.32
N ALA A 222 -13.75 17.33 5.94
CA ALA A 222 -15.13 16.87 6.00
C ALA A 222 -15.25 15.66 5.08
N VAL A 223 -15.41 14.48 5.65
CA VAL A 223 -15.76 13.26 4.93
C VAL A 223 -17.17 13.48 4.40
N ARG A 224 -17.29 14.15 3.27
CA ARG A 224 -18.53 14.11 2.50
C ARG A 224 -18.67 12.71 1.95
N ASP A 225 -19.85 12.16 2.16
CA ASP A 225 -20.30 10.82 1.75
C ASP A 225 -19.85 10.50 0.31
N GLY A 226 -18.62 10.01 0.18
CA GLY A 226 -18.03 9.61 -1.10
C GLY A 226 -18.65 8.29 -1.49
N ARG A 227 -19.70 8.31 -2.29
CA ARG A 227 -20.24 7.11 -2.93
C ARG A 227 -19.15 6.50 -3.78
N PHE A 228 -18.50 5.47 -3.26
CA PHE A 228 -17.64 4.60 -4.05
C PHE A 228 -18.50 3.89 -5.09
N VAL A 229 -18.46 4.37 -6.33
CA VAL A 229 -19.37 3.90 -7.39
C VAL A 229 -18.95 2.53 -7.91
N ASN A 230 -17.72 2.05 -7.57
CA ASN A 230 -17.23 0.79 -8.13
C ASN A 230 -16.14 0.14 -7.27
N GLY A 231 -16.23 -1.15 -6.99
CA GLY A 231 -15.27 -1.89 -6.14
C GLY A 231 -13.88 -2.11 -6.74
N MET A 232 -13.65 -1.69 -7.98
CA MET A 232 -12.37 -1.82 -8.68
C MET A 232 -11.85 -0.50 -9.25
N ILE A 233 -12.74 0.46 -9.51
CA ILE A 233 -12.42 1.76 -10.08
C ILE A 233 -13.23 2.82 -9.35
N ILE A 234 -12.57 3.90 -8.94
CA ILE A 234 -13.18 5.10 -8.35
C ILE A 234 -12.90 6.27 -9.28
N GLY A 235 -13.95 6.90 -9.79
CA GLY A 235 -13.79 8.02 -10.71
C GLY A 235 -15.11 8.52 -11.25
N SER A 236 -15.02 9.44 -12.22
CA SER A 236 -16.15 9.90 -13.01
C SER A 236 -16.75 8.77 -13.86
N LYS A 237 -18.00 8.95 -14.32
CA LYS A 237 -18.63 7.96 -15.22
C LYS A 237 -17.80 7.71 -16.47
N ALA A 238 -17.18 8.76 -17.02
CA ALA A 238 -16.32 8.68 -18.20
C ALA A 238 -15.08 7.83 -17.92
N PHE A 239 -14.35 8.12 -16.85
CA PHE A 239 -13.16 7.37 -16.41
C PHE A 239 -13.48 5.91 -16.13
N VAL A 240 -14.56 5.63 -15.40
CA VAL A 240 -14.98 4.25 -15.09
C VAL A 240 -15.31 3.48 -16.38
N LYS A 241 -16.02 4.10 -17.33
CA LYS A 241 -16.37 3.48 -18.60
C LYS A 241 -15.12 3.16 -19.44
N GLU A 242 -14.21 4.13 -19.54
CA GLU A 242 -12.94 3.97 -20.25
C GLU A 242 -12.08 2.83 -19.67
N MET A 243 -11.85 2.85 -18.35
CA MET A 243 -11.03 1.84 -17.68
C MET A 243 -11.69 0.44 -17.72
N ALA A 244 -13.01 0.35 -17.59
CA ALA A 244 -13.72 -0.91 -17.71
C ALA A 244 -13.62 -1.49 -19.12
N SER A 245 -13.72 -0.65 -20.16
CA SER A 245 -13.55 -1.06 -21.56
C SER A 245 -12.13 -1.58 -21.83
N ARG A 246 -11.11 -0.84 -21.41
CA ARG A 246 -9.68 -1.25 -21.58
C ARG A 246 -9.35 -2.59 -20.94
N HIS A 247 -10.04 -2.96 -19.86
CA HIS A 247 -9.81 -4.19 -19.13
C HIS A 247 -10.86 -5.29 -19.36
N SER A 248 -11.69 -5.15 -20.40
CA SER A 248 -12.73 -6.12 -20.75
C SER A 248 -13.64 -6.50 -19.58
N LEU A 249 -13.99 -5.51 -18.73
CA LEU A 249 -14.83 -5.71 -17.56
C LEU A 249 -16.31 -5.48 -17.93
N CYS A 250 -17.17 -6.45 -17.63
CA CYS A 250 -18.61 -6.25 -17.73
C CYS A 250 -19.12 -5.33 -16.61
N PHE A 251 -19.97 -4.35 -16.97
CA PHE A 251 -20.53 -3.40 -15.99
C PHE A 251 -21.25 -4.07 -14.81
N GLY A 252 -21.88 -5.24 -15.04
CA GLY A 252 -22.53 -6.03 -14.00
C GLY A 252 -21.57 -6.59 -12.92
N ASP A 253 -20.40 -7.07 -13.33
CA ASP A 253 -19.39 -7.62 -12.41
C ASP A 253 -18.76 -6.56 -11.51
N VAL A 254 -18.69 -5.34 -12.05
CA VAL A 254 -18.15 -4.20 -11.35
C VAL A 254 -19.10 -3.73 -10.24
N ALA A 255 -20.42 -3.67 -10.49
CA ALA A 255 -21.43 -3.21 -9.54
C ALA A 255 -21.65 -4.15 -8.35
N VAL A 256 -21.62 -5.46 -8.55
CA VAL A 256 -21.82 -6.46 -7.48
C VAL A 256 -20.66 -6.45 -6.47
N LYS A 257 -19.44 -6.19 -6.91
CA LYS A 257 -18.26 -6.16 -6.02
C LYS A 257 -18.13 -4.91 -5.17
N VAL A 258 -18.71 -3.77 -5.60
CA VAL A 258 -18.83 -2.56 -4.78
C VAL A 258 -19.58 -2.86 -3.49
N ARG A 259 -20.72 -3.53 -3.61
CA ARG A 259 -21.56 -3.86 -2.46
C ARG A 259 -20.82 -4.71 -1.43
N GLN A 260 -20.04 -5.68 -1.87
CA GLN A 260 -19.23 -6.54 -0.98
C GLN A 260 -18.01 -5.82 -0.38
N PHE A 261 -17.38 -4.92 -1.13
CA PHE A 261 -16.25 -4.13 -0.64
C PHE A 261 -16.71 -3.12 0.42
N VAL A 262 -17.78 -2.36 0.12
CA VAL A 262 -18.37 -1.39 1.06
C VAL A 262 -18.96 -2.08 2.28
N LEU A 263 -19.69 -3.19 2.14
CA LEU A 263 -20.19 -3.98 3.25
C LEU A 263 -19.06 -4.59 4.09
N GLY A 264 -17.95 -5.01 3.46
CA GLY A 264 -16.76 -5.47 4.17
C GLY A 264 -16.07 -4.35 4.95
N MET A 265 -16.09 -3.12 4.46
CA MET A 265 -15.61 -1.93 5.16
C MET A 265 -16.52 -1.56 6.32
N VAL A 266 -17.84 -1.46 6.09
CA VAL A 266 -18.84 -1.11 7.12
C VAL A 266 -18.85 -2.13 8.25
N LYS A 267 -18.81 -3.44 7.94
CA LYS A 267 -18.73 -4.50 8.98
C LYS A 267 -17.46 -4.42 9.83
N THR A 268 -16.35 -3.87 9.31
CA THR A 268 -15.11 -3.67 10.08
C THR A 268 -15.31 -2.62 11.18
N TYR A 269 -16.15 -1.62 10.95
CA TYR A 269 -16.40 -0.55 11.93
C TYR A 269 -17.40 -0.96 12.99
N ALA A 270 -18.41 -1.77 12.67
CA ALA A 270 -19.40 -2.24 13.64
C ALA A 270 -18.78 -3.12 14.75
N THR A 271 -17.69 -3.85 14.44
CA THR A 271 -16.99 -4.69 15.43
C THR A 271 -16.01 -3.93 16.33
N HIS A 272 -15.68 -2.66 16.03
CA HIS A 272 -14.83 -1.83 16.89
C HIS A 272 -15.61 -1.12 18.00
N GLY A 273 -16.93 -1.04 17.91
CA GLY A 273 -17.80 -0.45 18.93
C GLY A 273 -18.03 -1.31 20.19
N GLN A 274 -17.62 -2.58 20.15
CA GLN A 274 -17.71 -3.50 21.28
C GLN A 274 -16.32 -3.82 21.88
N ARG A 275 -15.62 -2.81 22.37
CA ARG A 275 -14.61 -3.06 23.41
C ARG A 275 -15.37 -3.15 24.73
N SER A 276 -15.41 -4.34 25.28
CA SER A 276 -15.79 -4.58 26.68
C SER A 276 -15.00 -3.62 27.58
N THR A 277 -15.71 -2.89 28.40
CA THR A 277 -15.17 -2.22 29.59
C THR A 277 -14.31 -3.20 30.37
N PRO A 278 -13.16 -2.79 30.94
CA PRO A 278 -12.44 -3.63 31.88
C PRO A 278 -13.37 -3.94 33.04
N VAL A 279 -13.57 -5.22 33.31
CA VAL A 279 -14.17 -5.66 34.57
C VAL A 279 -13.16 -5.29 35.64
N GLU A 280 -13.49 -4.31 36.47
CA GLU A 280 -12.78 -4.06 37.72
C GLU A 280 -12.85 -5.36 38.53
N ALA A 281 -11.70 -5.94 38.80
CA ALA A 281 -11.57 -7.03 39.75
C ALA A 281 -11.70 -6.45 41.16
N ALA A 282 -12.76 -6.85 41.85
CA ALA A 282 -12.87 -6.73 43.28
C ALA A 282 -12.06 -7.83 43.95
#